data_8f1f46c7754cf53e71a57d67eda23e15
#
_entry.id   8f1f46c7754cf53e71a57d67eda23e15
#
_cell.length_a   1.000
_cell.length_b   1.000
_cell.length_c   1.000
_cell.angle_alpha   90.00
_cell.angle_beta   90.00
_cell.angle_gamma   90.00
#
_symmetry.space_group_name_H-M   'P 1'
#
loop_
_entity.id
_entity.type
_entity.pdbx_description
1 polymer ?
#
loop_
_entity_poly.entity_id
_entity_poly.type
_entity_poly.pdbx_seq_one_letter_code
_entity_poly.pdbx_strand_id
1 'polypeptide(L)'
;MQWLPQGWIPKAIAVDIDGTLTDSNKEIYLEAIEALRRLEAAGIPIILATGNVRAITYGLWRFIGATGPMVCENGGVVWHPDWDEPIVRADGSRARKAGQMLEDKLGIDSRGITTNAWRESEWCLFPDENLEDISELISKSEFSDLSVVKTGFAIHLMEPHLSKGNGLEILFKHMGWSLEDMLCVGDAPNDLSMFEKAGWSIAVKGAFDSVMQAADVCSPYLHGDTFEPLVEAILQAPVSYTHLTLPTKARCRSRW
;
A
#
# COMPACT_ATOMS: atom_id res chain seq x y z
N MET A 1 -13.84 20.54 -8.58
CA MET A 1 -13.11 19.37 -9.09
C MET A 1 -14.03 18.17 -9.03
N GLN A 2 -14.01 17.31 -10.02
CA GLN A 2 -14.75 16.05 -9.99
C GLN A 2 -13.81 14.95 -9.47
N TRP A 3 -14.08 14.47 -8.26
CA TRP A 3 -13.26 13.45 -7.61
C TRP A 3 -13.56 12.04 -8.10
N LEU A 4 -14.81 11.77 -8.46
CA LEU A 4 -15.32 10.44 -8.79
C LEU A 4 -16.11 10.47 -10.09
N PRO A 5 -16.23 9.32 -10.80
CA PRO A 5 -17.17 9.20 -11.91
C PRO A 5 -18.60 9.45 -11.44
N GLN A 6 -19.42 9.99 -12.33
CA GLN A 6 -20.82 10.27 -12.01
C GLN A 6 -21.58 8.98 -11.65
N GLY A 7 -22.17 8.98 -10.44
CA GLY A 7 -22.98 7.85 -9.96
C GLY A 7 -22.18 6.65 -9.47
N TRP A 8 -20.84 6.74 -9.40
CA TRP A 8 -19.98 5.71 -8.83
C TRP A 8 -19.54 6.08 -7.42
N ILE A 9 -19.64 5.15 -6.49
CA ILE A 9 -19.22 5.28 -5.09
C ILE A 9 -18.37 4.06 -4.77
N PRO A 10 -17.17 4.24 -4.19
CA PRO A 10 -16.33 3.11 -3.79
C PRO A 10 -16.99 2.32 -2.66
N LYS A 11 -16.83 1.00 -2.69
CA LYS A 11 -17.22 0.11 -1.60
C LYS A 11 -16.05 -0.19 -0.65
N ALA A 12 -14.83 0.07 -1.08
CA ALA A 12 -13.61 0.00 -0.28
C ALA A 12 -12.59 1.01 -0.80
N ILE A 13 -11.69 1.46 0.05
CA ILE A 13 -10.60 2.36 -0.33
C ILE A 13 -9.26 1.74 0.06
N ALA A 14 -8.37 1.56 -0.92
CA ALA A 14 -6.99 1.19 -0.71
C ALA A 14 -6.11 2.45 -0.65
N VAL A 15 -5.35 2.60 0.41
CA VAL A 15 -4.55 3.81 0.68
C VAL A 15 -3.11 3.43 0.95
N ASP A 16 -2.17 4.06 0.22
CA ASP A 16 -0.77 4.02 0.59
C ASP A 16 -0.48 4.88 1.83
N ILE A 17 0.65 4.66 2.47
CA ILE A 17 1.03 5.35 3.71
C ILE A 17 2.06 6.43 3.44
N ASP A 18 3.26 6.04 2.97
CA ASP A 18 4.44 6.91 2.90
C ASP A 18 4.39 7.86 1.71
N GLY A 19 4.22 9.15 1.95
CA GLY A 19 4.03 10.16 0.91
C GLY A 19 2.57 10.39 0.52
N THR A 20 1.67 9.53 0.99
CA THR A 20 0.22 9.62 0.77
C THR A 20 -0.52 10.06 2.03
N LEU A 21 -0.42 9.30 3.14
CA LEU A 21 -0.95 9.70 4.46
C LEU A 21 0.07 10.50 5.28
N THR A 22 1.34 10.42 4.92
CA THR A 22 2.44 11.14 5.57
C THR A 22 3.04 12.17 4.63
N ASP A 23 3.70 13.17 5.20
CA ASP A 23 4.54 14.11 4.47
C ASP A 23 5.96 13.55 4.18
N SER A 24 6.84 14.39 3.65
CA SER A 24 8.24 14.05 3.38
C SER A 24 9.07 13.78 4.65
N ASN A 25 8.62 14.26 5.81
CA ASN A 25 9.25 14.02 7.12
C ASN A 25 8.73 12.75 7.80
N LYS A 26 7.81 12.00 7.14
CA LYS A 26 7.11 10.84 7.68
C LYS A 26 6.14 11.18 8.81
N GLU A 27 5.73 12.44 8.92
CA GLU A 27 4.70 12.87 9.86
C GLU A 27 3.32 12.61 9.25
N ILE A 28 2.44 11.94 10.02
CA ILE A 28 1.11 11.58 9.56
C ILE A 28 0.16 12.78 9.65
N TYR A 29 -0.66 12.96 8.62
CA TYR A 29 -1.74 13.97 8.64
C TYR A 29 -2.89 13.51 9.51
N LEU A 30 -3.12 14.20 10.63
CA LEU A 30 -4.20 13.85 11.57
C LEU A 30 -5.58 14.07 10.95
N GLU A 31 -5.73 15.07 10.11
CA GLU A 31 -6.94 15.37 9.35
C GLU A 31 -7.27 14.25 8.35
N ALA A 32 -6.26 13.64 7.73
CA ALA A 32 -6.46 12.45 6.89
C ALA A 32 -6.99 11.26 7.70
N ILE A 33 -6.44 11.04 8.89
CA ILE A 33 -6.93 9.99 9.80
C ILE A 33 -8.39 10.23 10.20
N GLU A 34 -8.76 11.47 10.51
CA GLU A 34 -10.14 11.82 10.84
C GLU A 34 -11.08 11.61 9.64
N ALA A 35 -10.65 12.01 8.45
CA ALA A 35 -11.39 11.77 7.21
C ALA A 35 -11.62 10.27 6.94
N LEU A 36 -10.57 9.44 7.09
CA LEU A 36 -10.67 7.98 6.94
C LEU A 36 -11.64 7.35 7.94
N ARG A 37 -11.66 7.80 9.20
CA ARG A 37 -12.62 7.36 10.22
C ARG A 37 -14.08 7.65 9.82
N ARG A 38 -14.32 8.74 9.10
CA ARG A 38 -15.66 9.08 8.60
C ARG A 38 -16.11 8.10 7.52
N LEU A 39 -15.18 7.62 6.67
CA LEU A 39 -15.48 6.56 5.68
C LEU A 39 -15.80 5.24 6.37
N GLU A 40 -15.02 4.84 7.38
CA GLU A 40 -15.29 3.65 8.18
C GLU A 40 -16.68 3.73 8.86
N ALA A 41 -17.01 4.89 9.43
CA ALA A 41 -18.32 5.13 10.03
C ALA A 41 -19.47 5.07 9.00
N ALA A 42 -19.20 5.37 7.75
CA ALA A 42 -20.13 5.24 6.63
C ALA A 42 -20.19 3.81 6.04
N GLY A 43 -19.41 2.87 6.57
CA GLY A 43 -19.38 1.47 6.12
C GLY A 43 -18.49 1.24 4.89
N ILE A 44 -17.56 2.15 4.60
CA ILE A 44 -16.56 2.00 3.54
C ILE A 44 -15.22 1.62 4.18
N PRO A 45 -14.83 0.33 4.12
CA PRO A 45 -13.61 -0.16 4.77
C PRO A 45 -12.35 0.41 4.15
N ILE A 46 -11.39 0.75 5.01
CA ILE A 46 -10.05 1.22 4.62
C ILE A 46 -9.08 0.05 4.56
N ILE A 47 -8.41 -0.08 3.43
CA ILE A 47 -7.35 -1.05 3.19
C ILE A 47 -6.03 -0.28 3.16
N LEU A 48 -5.11 -0.58 4.05
CA LEU A 48 -3.75 -0.04 3.95
C LEU A 48 -2.94 -0.92 2.99
N ALA A 49 -2.41 -0.31 1.92
CA ALA A 49 -1.61 -0.97 0.89
C ALA A 49 -0.21 -0.32 0.80
N THR A 50 0.80 -0.93 1.41
CA THR A 50 2.08 -0.27 1.68
C THR A 50 3.28 -1.17 1.46
N GLY A 51 4.45 -0.56 1.25
CA GLY A 51 5.76 -1.21 1.35
C GLY A 51 6.24 -1.44 2.80
N ASN A 52 5.51 -0.96 3.80
CA ASN A 52 5.83 -1.20 5.20
C ASN A 52 5.55 -2.63 5.63
N VAL A 53 6.23 -3.04 6.71
CA VAL A 53 6.04 -4.33 7.35
C VAL A 53 4.68 -4.43 8.04
N ARG A 54 4.16 -5.64 8.18
CA ARG A 54 2.87 -5.93 8.82
C ARG A 54 2.73 -5.31 10.21
N ALA A 55 3.78 -5.31 11.02
CA ALA A 55 3.74 -4.78 12.39
C ALA A 55 3.45 -3.27 12.44
N ILE A 56 4.08 -2.48 11.56
CA ILE A 56 3.84 -1.03 11.45
C ILE A 56 2.45 -0.78 10.87
N THR A 57 2.09 -1.49 9.80
CA THR A 57 0.79 -1.35 9.15
C THR A 57 -0.35 -1.67 10.11
N TYR A 58 -0.22 -2.73 10.91
CA TYR A 58 -1.22 -3.09 11.93
C TYR A 58 -1.34 -2.03 13.04
N GLY A 59 -0.22 -1.46 13.48
CA GLY A 59 -0.25 -0.36 14.45
C GLY A 59 -1.07 0.82 13.94
N LEU A 60 -0.81 1.27 12.72
CA LEU A 60 -1.55 2.36 12.07
C LEU A 60 -3.01 1.98 11.83
N TRP A 61 -3.27 0.80 11.25
CA TRP A 61 -4.61 0.24 11.05
C TRP A 61 -5.46 0.31 12.31
N ARG A 62 -4.90 -0.15 13.43
CA ARG A 62 -5.55 -0.15 14.74
C ARG A 62 -5.86 1.28 15.22
N PHE A 63 -4.92 2.23 15.04
CA PHE A 63 -5.08 3.59 15.51
C PHE A 63 -5.95 4.45 14.60
N ILE A 64 -6.05 4.14 13.32
CA ILE A 64 -7.07 4.69 12.42
C ILE A 64 -8.45 4.19 12.84
N GLY A 65 -8.57 2.95 13.30
CA GLY A 65 -9.84 2.26 13.50
C GLY A 65 -10.35 1.66 12.19
N ALA A 66 -9.42 1.26 11.31
CA ALA A 66 -9.74 0.62 10.04
C ALA A 66 -10.35 -0.78 10.26
N THR A 67 -11.22 -1.20 9.33
CA THR A 67 -11.86 -2.52 9.35
C THR A 67 -11.55 -3.36 8.12
N GLY A 68 -10.94 -2.75 7.09
CA GLY A 68 -10.47 -3.47 5.92
C GLY A 68 -9.20 -4.27 6.20
N PRO A 69 -8.88 -5.29 5.37
CA PRO A 69 -7.61 -5.99 5.47
C PRO A 69 -6.41 -5.13 5.07
N MET A 70 -5.20 -5.67 5.20
CA MET A 70 -3.94 -4.98 4.90
C MET A 70 -3.17 -5.70 3.80
N VAL A 71 -2.51 -4.93 2.95
CA VAL A 71 -1.53 -5.37 1.96
C VAL A 71 -0.18 -4.73 2.34
N CYS A 72 0.73 -5.54 2.87
CA CYS A 72 2.03 -5.12 3.38
C CYS A 72 3.16 -5.61 2.48
N GLU A 73 4.35 -5.02 2.63
CA GLU A 73 5.56 -5.42 1.90
C GLU A 73 5.31 -5.52 0.39
N ASN A 74 4.72 -4.45 -0.19
CA ASN A 74 4.39 -4.39 -1.62
C ASN A 74 3.57 -5.59 -2.12
N GLY A 75 2.67 -6.11 -1.30
CA GLY A 75 1.84 -7.26 -1.65
C GLY A 75 2.45 -8.61 -1.29
N GLY A 76 3.59 -8.63 -0.60
CA GLY A 76 4.22 -9.85 -0.12
C GLY A 76 3.48 -10.49 1.06
N VAL A 77 2.77 -9.67 1.83
CA VAL A 77 1.96 -10.12 2.97
C VAL A 77 0.56 -9.52 2.87
N VAL A 78 -0.44 -10.37 2.86
CA VAL A 78 -1.86 -9.97 2.88
C VAL A 78 -2.49 -10.52 4.15
N TRP A 79 -3.16 -9.65 4.93
CA TRP A 79 -3.64 -10.06 6.24
C TRP A 79 -4.83 -9.21 6.74
N HIS A 80 -5.65 -9.86 7.55
CA HIS A 80 -6.65 -9.22 8.40
C HIS A 80 -6.51 -9.76 9.83
N PRO A 81 -6.67 -8.94 10.89
CA PRO A 81 -6.51 -9.41 12.29
C PRO A 81 -7.42 -10.55 12.70
N ASP A 82 -8.55 -10.72 12.03
CA ASP A 82 -9.49 -11.82 12.29
C ASP A 82 -9.15 -13.12 11.54
N TRP A 83 -8.10 -13.12 10.72
CA TRP A 83 -7.61 -14.35 10.05
C TRP A 83 -6.62 -15.07 10.96
N ASP A 84 -6.69 -16.39 11.00
CA ASP A 84 -5.79 -17.22 11.81
C ASP A 84 -4.32 -16.99 11.43
N GLU A 85 -4.04 -16.89 10.10
CA GLU A 85 -2.69 -16.71 9.58
C GLU A 85 -2.68 -15.69 8.43
N PRO A 86 -1.57 -14.94 8.23
CA PRO A 86 -1.39 -14.11 7.05
C PRO A 86 -1.15 -14.96 5.80
N ILE A 87 -1.50 -14.42 4.65
CA ILE A 87 -1.10 -14.95 3.35
C ILE A 87 0.28 -14.36 3.03
N VAL A 88 1.35 -15.12 3.29
CA VAL A 88 2.73 -14.75 2.94
C VAL A 88 3.05 -15.33 1.57
N ARG A 89 3.43 -14.48 0.62
CA ARG A 89 3.54 -14.82 -0.80
C ARG A 89 4.96 -15.13 -1.28
N ALA A 90 5.95 -14.78 -0.49
CA ALA A 90 7.36 -15.09 -0.70
C ALA A 90 8.05 -15.18 0.66
N ASP A 91 9.17 -15.88 0.69
CA ASP A 91 10.09 -15.80 1.82
C ASP A 91 11.21 -14.82 1.45
N GLY A 92 11.51 -13.81 2.22
CA GLY A 92 12.52 -12.79 1.93
C GLY A 92 13.97 -13.30 1.86
N SER A 93 14.21 -14.60 1.97
CA SER A 93 15.56 -15.18 2.07
C SER A 93 16.40 -14.95 0.81
N ARG A 94 15.78 -15.02 -0.37
CA ARG A 94 16.44 -14.80 -1.66
C ARG A 94 16.80 -13.32 -1.85
N ALA A 95 15.88 -12.42 -1.53
CA ALA A 95 16.11 -10.98 -1.56
C ALA A 95 17.24 -10.57 -0.57
N ARG A 96 17.27 -11.17 0.63
CA ARG A 96 18.33 -10.97 1.61
C ARG A 96 19.71 -11.44 1.09
N LYS A 97 19.77 -12.60 0.42
CA LYS A 97 21.01 -13.08 -0.22
C LYS A 97 21.49 -12.16 -1.32
N ALA A 98 20.58 -11.59 -2.10
CA ALA A 98 20.90 -10.56 -3.10
C ALA A 98 21.50 -9.32 -2.42
N GLY A 99 20.93 -8.85 -1.31
CA GLY A 99 21.51 -7.77 -0.50
C GLY A 99 22.94 -8.08 -0.03
N GLN A 100 23.21 -9.30 0.43
CA GLN A 100 24.55 -9.72 0.82
C GLN A 100 25.54 -9.71 -0.36
N MET A 101 25.12 -10.19 -1.54
CA MET A 101 25.92 -10.11 -2.76
C MET A 101 26.25 -8.66 -3.15
N LEU A 102 25.30 -7.73 -2.97
CA LEU A 102 25.52 -6.31 -3.21
C LEU A 102 26.51 -5.70 -2.22
N GLU A 103 26.49 -6.10 -0.94
CA GLU A 103 27.52 -5.71 0.04
C GLU A 103 28.91 -6.15 -0.40
N ASP A 104 29.07 -7.41 -0.80
CA ASP A 104 30.34 -7.98 -1.25
C ASP A 104 30.90 -7.28 -2.50
N LYS A 105 30.03 -6.76 -3.37
CA LYS A 105 30.42 -6.20 -4.68
C LYS A 105 30.49 -4.68 -4.71
N LEU A 106 29.60 -4.00 -4.00
CA LEU A 106 29.47 -2.54 -4.00
C LEU A 106 29.87 -1.90 -2.66
N GLY A 107 30.06 -2.70 -1.60
CA GLY A 107 30.39 -2.20 -0.27
C GLY A 107 29.26 -1.47 0.44
N ILE A 108 28.00 -1.69 0.01
CA ILE A 108 26.82 -1.12 0.67
C ILE A 108 26.52 -1.87 1.96
N ASP A 109 25.74 -1.28 2.87
CA ASP A 109 25.29 -1.95 4.09
C ASP A 109 24.09 -2.86 3.80
N SER A 110 24.32 -4.17 3.68
CA SER A 110 23.27 -5.16 3.39
C SER A 110 22.25 -5.34 4.51
N ARG A 111 22.54 -4.84 5.73
CA ARG A 111 21.53 -4.85 6.82
C ARG A 111 20.31 -4.02 6.42
N GLY A 112 20.53 -2.97 5.62
CA GLY A 112 19.50 -2.11 5.10
C GLY A 112 18.72 -1.40 6.20
N ILE A 113 17.46 -1.09 5.92
CA ILE A 113 16.64 -0.32 6.86
C ILE A 113 16.25 -1.15 8.09
N THR A 114 16.05 -0.47 9.22
CA THR A 114 15.75 -1.08 10.54
C THR A 114 14.59 -2.07 10.49
N THR A 115 13.57 -1.81 9.66
CA THR A 115 12.39 -2.66 9.57
C THR A 115 12.63 -4.02 8.92
N ASN A 116 13.81 -4.26 8.33
CA ASN A 116 14.21 -5.58 7.83
C ASN A 116 14.16 -6.68 8.91
N ALA A 117 14.28 -6.29 10.19
CA ALA A 117 14.14 -7.21 11.32
C ALA A 117 12.73 -7.85 11.42
N TRP A 118 11.72 -7.27 10.78
CA TRP A 118 10.33 -7.71 10.80
C TRP A 118 9.77 -8.03 9.42
N ARG A 119 10.61 -8.01 8.33
CA ARG A 119 10.17 -8.35 6.99
C ARG A 119 10.05 -9.85 6.81
N GLU A 120 9.00 -10.23 6.09
CA GLU A 120 8.63 -11.62 5.84
C GLU A 120 8.89 -12.02 4.37
N SER A 121 8.76 -11.10 3.41
CA SER A 121 8.67 -11.45 1.99
C SER A 121 9.64 -10.73 1.04
N GLU A 122 10.27 -9.67 1.49
CA GLU A 122 11.21 -8.85 0.70
C GLU A 122 12.41 -8.41 1.55
N TRP A 123 13.38 -7.73 0.95
CA TRP A 123 14.51 -7.11 1.65
C TRP A 123 14.71 -5.68 1.17
N CYS A 124 14.97 -4.75 2.08
CA CYS A 124 15.08 -3.34 1.77
C CYS A 124 16.47 -2.79 2.08
N LEU A 125 17.07 -2.12 1.11
CA LEU A 125 18.30 -1.35 1.26
C LEU A 125 17.99 0.10 1.61
N PHE A 126 18.99 0.87 2.02
CA PHE A 126 18.83 2.29 2.29
C PHE A 126 18.43 3.07 1.02
N PRO A 127 17.62 4.14 1.14
CA PRO A 127 17.12 4.88 -0.03
C PRO A 127 18.17 5.74 -0.72
N ASP A 128 19.27 6.05 -0.06
CA ASP A 128 20.38 6.85 -0.57
C ASP A 128 21.43 6.06 -1.36
N GLU A 129 21.29 4.73 -1.40
CA GLU A 129 22.13 3.88 -2.24
C GLU A 129 21.89 4.12 -3.73
N ASN A 130 22.90 3.80 -4.55
CA ASN A 130 22.85 4.00 -5.99
C ASN A 130 21.97 2.94 -6.67
N LEU A 131 20.76 3.35 -7.09
CA LEU A 131 19.79 2.46 -7.73
C LEU A 131 20.30 1.86 -9.05
N GLU A 132 21.07 2.63 -9.84
CA GLU A 132 21.57 2.18 -11.15
C GLU A 132 22.60 1.06 -10.98
N ASP A 133 23.58 1.23 -10.08
CA ASP A 133 24.59 0.21 -9.78
C ASP A 133 23.96 -1.06 -9.21
N ILE A 134 22.97 -0.92 -8.31
CA ILE A 134 22.22 -2.04 -7.74
C ILE A 134 21.47 -2.79 -8.84
N SER A 135 20.72 -2.07 -9.68
CA SER A 135 19.91 -2.66 -10.73
C SER A 135 20.78 -3.36 -11.79
N GLU A 136 21.90 -2.74 -12.17
CA GLU A 136 22.85 -3.32 -13.12
C GLU A 136 23.45 -4.62 -12.57
N LEU A 137 23.90 -4.62 -11.31
CA LEU A 137 24.52 -5.79 -10.71
C LEU A 137 23.49 -6.92 -10.49
N ILE A 138 22.29 -6.62 -10.03
CA ILE A 138 21.20 -7.59 -9.90
C ILE A 138 20.92 -8.23 -11.28
N SER A 139 20.76 -7.43 -12.34
CA SER A 139 20.43 -7.92 -13.68
C SER A 139 21.48 -8.87 -14.28
N LYS A 140 22.73 -8.81 -13.80
CA LYS A 140 23.87 -9.65 -14.24
C LYS A 140 24.17 -10.82 -13.29
N SER A 141 23.36 -11.00 -12.24
CA SER A 141 23.56 -12.01 -11.20
C SER A 141 22.59 -13.18 -11.31
N GLU A 142 22.72 -14.14 -10.42
CA GLU A 142 21.72 -15.21 -10.21
C GLU A 142 20.38 -14.73 -9.68
N PHE A 143 20.28 -13.45 -9.30
CA PHE A 143 19.08 -12.77 -8.82
C PHE A 143 18.44 -11.88 -9.89
N SER A 144 18.77 -12.07 -11.16
CA SER A 144 18.39 -11.20 -12.29
C SER A 144 16.89 -11.05 -12.54
N ASP A 145 16.08 -11.92 -11.98
CA ASP A 145 14.62 -11.87 -12.02
C ASP A 145 14.00 -11.10 -10.82
N LEU A 146 14.78 -10.78 -9.77
CA LEU A 146 14.25 -9.94 -8.70
C LEU A 146 13.91 -8.55 -9.21
N SER A 147 12.78 -8.03 -8.74
CA SER A 147 12.40 -6.64 -8.91
C SER A 147 13.19 -5.74 -7.97
N VAL A 148 13.72 -4.64 -8.50
CA VAL A 148 14.40 -3.59 -7.74
C VAL A 148 13.56 -2.32 -7.85
N VAL A 149 12.93 -1.90 -6.76
CA VAL A 149 12.00 -0.76 -6.75
C VAL A 149 12.42 0.25 -5.71
N LYS A 150 12.65 1.50 -6.13
CA LYS A 150 12.93 2.62 -5.23
C LYS A 150 11.64 3.33 -4.85
N THR A 151 11.45 3.53 -3.57
CA THR A 151 10.37 4.33 -2.99
C THR A 151 10.95 5.51 -2.20
N GLY A 152 10.10 6.32 -1.59
CA GLY A 152 10.53 7.45 -0.75
C GLY A 152 11.28 7.04 0.52
N PHE A 153 11.32 5.76 0.90
CA PHE A 153 11.95 5.32 2.15
C PHE A 153 12.95 4.16 2.02
N ALA A 154 12.97 3.45 0.89
CA ALA A 154 13.86 2.30 0.68
C ALA A 154 14.06 1.95 -0.80
N ILE A 155 15.08 1.12 -1.07
CA ILE A 155 15.19 0.34 -2.29
C ILE A 155 14.80 -1.09 -1.96
N HIS A 156 13.70 -1.56 -2.54
CA HIS A 156 13.11 -2.88 -2.31
C HIS A 156 13.71 -3.90 -3.27
N LEU A 157 14.21 -5.01 -2.74
CA LEU A 157 14.55 -6.23 -3.46
C LEU A 157 13.44 -7.23 -3.19
N MET A 158 12.71 -7.64 -4.21
CA MET A 158 11.51 -8.45 -4.03
C MET A 158 11.28 -9.42 -5.19
N GLU A 159 10.55 -10.50 -4.93
CA GLU A 159 10.15 -11.44 -5.97
C GLU A 159 9.29 -10.74 -7.04
N PRO A 160 9.45 -11.09 -8.33
CA PRO A 160 8.84 -10.33 -9.45
C PRO A 160 7.31 -10.37 -9.48
N HIS A 161 6.71 -11.35 -8.83
CA HIS A 161 5.25 -11.46 -8.73
C HIS A 161 4.64 -10.63 -7.59
N LEU A 162 5.48 -10.00 -6.75
CA LEU A 162 5.02 -9.12 -5.68
C LEU A 162 4.73 -7.73 -6.21
N SER A 163 3.56 -7.23 -5.93
CA SER A 163 3.16 -5.84 -6.10
C SER A 163 1.93 -5.55 -5.26
N LYS A 164 1.69 -4.29 -4.93
CA LYS A 164 0.49 -3.87 -4.20
C LYS A 164 -0.78 -4.34 -4.92
N GLY A 165 -0.85 -4.16 -6.25
CA GLY A 165 -1.97 -4.59 -7.07
C GLY A 165 -2.22 -6.10 -7.02
N ASN A 166 -1.17 -6.92 -7.09
CA ASN A 166 -1.31 -8.37 -6.99
C ASN A 166 -1.70 -8.81 -5.56
N GLY A 167 -1.25 -8.08 -4.53
CA GLY A 167 -1.70 -8.29 -3.15
C GLY A 167 -3.19 -7.99 -2.99
N LEU A 168 -3.65 -6.86 -3.54
CA LEU A 168 -5.06 -6.46 -3.54
C LEU A 168 -5.94 -7.46 -4.31
N GLU A 169 -5.48 -7.98 -5.44
CA GLU A 169 -6.22 -8.99 -6.20
C GLU A 169 -6.47 -10.27 -5.38
N ILE A 170 -5.44 -10.77 -4.69
CA ILE A 170 -5.57 -11.91 -3.80
C ILE A 170 -6.53 -11.61 -2.65
N LEU A 171 -6.39 -10.43 -2.05
CA LEU A 171 -7.23 -9.95 -0.98
C LEU A 171 -8.70 -9.89 -1.40
N PHE A 172 -9.01 -9.22 -2.52
CA PHE A 172 -10.36 -9.04 -3.02
C PHE A 172 -11.00 -10.39 -3.40
N LYS A 173 -10.22 -11.28 -4.02
CA LYS A 173 -10.66 -12.66 -4.30
C LYS A 173 -10.99 -13.42 -3.01
N HIS A 174 -10.15 -13.30 -1.97
CA HIS A 174 -10.37 -13.93 -0.67
C HIS A 174 -11.62 -13.41 0.04
N MET A 175 -11.88 -12.10 -0.07
CA MET A 175 -13.04 -11.44 0.51
C MET A 175 -14.33 -11.59 -0.34
N GLY A 176 -14.24 -12.05 -1.57
CA GLY A 176 -15.36 -12.07 -2.52
C GLY A 176 -15.78 -10.68 -2.98
N TRP A 177 -14.86 -9.70 -2.98
CA TRP A 177 -15.07 -8.32 -3.41
C TRP A 177 -14.67 -8.12 -4.87
N SER A 178 -15.20 -7.06 -5.52
CA SER A 178 -14.79 -6.64 -6.86
C SER A 178 -13.79 -5.49 -6.81
N LEU A 179 -12.70 -5.62 -7.55
CA LEU A 179 -11.69 -4.55 -7.70
C LEU A 179 -12.29 -3.31 -8.39
N GLU A 180 -13.33 -3.47 -9.22
CA GLU A 180 -14.05 -2.36 -9.86
C GLU A 180 -14.77 -1.45 -8.85
N ASP A 181 -15.04 -1.96 -7.64
CA ASP A 181 -15.65 -1.21 -6.55
C ASP A 181 -14.61 -0.53 -5.64
N MET A 182 -13.33 -0.66 -5.95
CA MET A 182 -12.22 -0.11 -5.15
C MET A 182 -11.77 1.24 -5.68
N LEU A 183 -11.68 2.23 -4.78
CA LEU A 183 -10.89 3.44 -4.99
C LEU A 183 -9.47 3.19 -4.45
N CYS A 184 -8.44 3.67 -5.13
CA CYS A 184 -7.11 3.69 -4.56
C CYS A 184 -6.48 5.09 -4.58
N VAL A 185 -5.63 5.37 -3.58
CA VAL A 185 -4.91 6.64 -3.42
C VAL A 185 -3.43 6.33 -3.16
N GLY A 186 -2.54 6.97 -3.92
CA GLY A 186 -1.09 6.74 -3.82
C GLY A 186 -0.26 7.86 -4.40
N ASP A 187 1.08 7.75 -4.31
CA ASP A 187 2.04 8.76 -4.77
C ASP A 187 3.26 8.21 -5.49
N ALA A 188 3.62 6.94 -5.31
CA ALA A 188 4.91 6.37 -5.72
C ALA A 188 4.77 5.25 -6.77
N PRO A 189 5.86 4.90 -7.52
CA PRO A 189 5.79 3.92 -8.61
C PRO A 189 5.28 2.53 -8.21
N ASN A 190 5.42 2.11 -6.95
CA ASN A 190 4.85 0.87 -6.45
C ASN A 190 3.30 0.89 -6.33
N ASP A 191 2.67 2.07 -6.47
CA ASP A 191 1.21 2.24 -6.49
C ASP A 191 0.60 2.00 -7.88
N LEU A 192 1.40 2.10 -8.95
CA LEU A 192 0.93 1.90 -10.33
C LEU A 192 0.17 0.59 -10.48
N SER A 193 0.67 -0.48 -9.87
CA SER A 193 0.04 -1.79 -9.94
C SER A 193 -1.35 -1.85 -9.26
N MET A 194 -1.62 -1.03 -8.26
CA MET A 194 -2.96 -0.95 -7.67
C MET A 194 -3.87 -0.01 -8.46
N PHE A 195 -3.33 1.05 -9.10
CA PHE A 195 -4.07 1.92 -9.99
C PHE A 195 -4.61 1.15 -11.20
N GLU A 196 -3.79 0.29 -11.80
CA GLU A 196 -4.19 -0.56 -12.94
C GLU A 196 -5.37 -1.51 -12.62
N LYS A 197 -5.57 -1.87 -11.35
CA LYS A 197 -6.58 -2.85 -10.94
C LYS A 197 -7.81 -2.25 -10.28
N ALA A 198 -7.70 -1.03 -9.80
CA ALA A 198 -8.79 -0.33 -9.13
C ALA A 198 -9.89 0.12 -10.10
N GLY A 199 -11.11 0.24 -9.61
CA GLY A 199 -12.19 0.88 -10.35
C GLY A 199 -11.97 2.37 -10.56
N TRP A 200 -11.20 3.01 -9.67
CA TRP A 200 -10.80 4.42 -9.76
C TRP A 200 -9.54 4.70 -8.96
N SER A 201 -8.71 5.60 -9.44
CA SER A 201 -7.40 5.91 -8.87
C SER A 201 -7.16 7.40 -8.70
N ILE A 202 -6.51 7.78 -7.60
CA ILE A 202 -6.16 9.17 -7.29
C ILE A 202 -4.69 9.26 -6.92
N ALA A 203 -3.95 10.09 -7.64
CA ALA A 203 -2.62 10.50 -7.25
C ALA A 203 -2.70 11.75 -6.37
N VAL A 204 -2.00 11.78 -5.23
CA VAL A 204 -1.86 13.01 -4.44
C VAL A 204 -0.97 14.01 -5.18
N LYS A 205 -1.10 15.29 -4.89
CA LYS A 205 -0.18 16.30 -5.44
C LYS A 205 1.23 16.05 -4.94
N GLY A 206 2.20 16.13 -5.83
CA GLY A 206 3.60 15.85 -5.53
C GLY A 206 3.97 14.37 -5.70
N ALA A 207 3.03 13.53 -6.13
CA ALA A 207 3.33 12.16 -6.58
C ALA A 207 4.34 12.16 -7.73
N PHE A 208 4.99 11.02 -7.95
CA PHE A 208 5.87 10.84 -9.09
C PHE A 208 5.13 11.07 -10.42
N ASP A 209 5.82 11.63 -11.43
CA ASP A 209 5.22 11.95 -12.72
C ASP A 209 4.53 10.74 -13.38
N SER A 210 5.12 9.56 -13.28
CA SER A 210 4.54 8.31 -13.79
C SER A 210 3.22 7.95 -13.11
N VAL A 211 3.09 8.25 -11.82
CA VAL A 211 1.89 7.99 -11.03
C VAL A 211 0.80 9.01 -11.36
N MET A 212 1.16 10.29 -11.49
CA MET A 212 0.24 11.34 -11.91
C MET A 212 -0.32 11.09 -13.31
N GLN A 213 0.49 10.54 -14.22
CA GLN A 213 0.06 10.20 -15.59
C GLN A 213 -0.87 8.99 -15.66
N ALA A 214 -0.73 8.06 -14.73
CA ALA A 214 -1.50 6.81 -14.67
C ALA A 214 -2.82 6.97 -13.90
N ALA A 215 -2.92 7.95 -13.00
CA ALA A 215 -4.11 8.17 -12.17
C ALA A 215 -5.29 8.72 -12.97
N ASP A 216 -6.50 8.29 -12.62
CA ASP A 216 -7.74 8.86 -13.17
C ASP A 216 -7.92 10.32 -12.73
N VAL A 217 -7.45 10.66 -11.52
CA VAL A 217 -7.50 12.02 -10.96
C VAL A 217 -6.20 12.35 -10.25
N CYS A 218 -5.66 13.55 -10.54
CA CYS A 218 -4.59 14.14 -9.72
C CYS A 218 -5.21 15.12 -8.72
N SER A 219 -4.98 14.88 -7.44
CA SER A 219 -5.38 15.79 -6.37
C SER A 219 -4.66 17.14 -6.50
N PRO A 220 -5.33 18.28 -6.27
CA PRO A 220 -4.66 19.56 -6.13
C PRO A 220 -4.00 19.75 -4.76
N TYR A 221 -4.18 18.82 -3.83
CA TYR A 221 -3.71 18.87 -2.45
C TYR A 221 -2.54 17.91 -2.23
N LEU A 222 -1.57 18.32 -1.41
CA LEU A 222 -0.41 17.51 -1.05
C LEU A 222 -0.80 16.40 -0.08
N HIS A 223 -0.24 15.21 -0.29
CA HIS A 223 -0.27 14.12 0.69
C HIS A 223 -1.66 13.95 1.36
N GLY A 224 -1.68 13.92 2.70
CA GLY A 224 -2.87 13.73 3.52
C GLY A 224 -3.94 14.81 3.39
N ASP A 225 -3.59 16.03 2.95
CA ASP A 225 -4.59 17.09 2.68
C ASP A 225 -5.59 16.70 1.58
N THR A 226 -5.27 15.67 0.79
CA THR A 226 -6.16 15.10 -0.23
C THR A 226 -7.42 14.48 0.37
N PHE A 227 -7.35 13.93 1.59
CA PHE A 227 -8.40 13.06 2.11
C PHE A 227 -9.65 13.79 2.56
N GLU A 228 -9.54 14.97 3.19
CA GLU A 228 -10.73 15.70 3.64
C GLU A 228 -11.68 16.05 2.49
N PRO A 229 -11.23 16.73 1.40
CA PRO A 229 -12.13 17.05 0.27
C PRO A 229 -12.55 15.80 -0.53
N LEU A 230 -11.74 14.75 -0.59
CA LEU A 230 -12.11 13.49 -1.23
C LEU A 230 -13.24 12.81 -0.45
N VAL A 231 -13.11 12.68 0.86
CA VAL A 231 -14.10 12.02 1.71
C VAL A 231 -15.41 12.79 1.71
N GLU A 232 -15.37 14.12 1.74
CA GLU A 232 -16.57 14.95 1.55
C GLU A 232 -17.28 14.62 0.24
N ALA A 233 -16.53 14.51 -0.86
CA ALA A 233 -17.11 14.18 -2.17
C ALA A 233 -17.75 12.77 -2.18
N ILE A 234 -17.11 11.78 -1.53
CA ILE A 234 -17.64 10.42 -1.42
C ILE A 234 -18.95 10.40 -0.62
N LEU A 235 -18.95 11.05 0.55
CA LEU A 235 -20.10 11.02 1.47
C LEU A 235 -21.29 11.86 0.98
N GLN A 236 -21.06 12.86 0.12
CA GLN A 236 -22.11 13.68 -0.48
C GLN A 236 -22.64 13.10 -1.80
N ALA A 237 -21.99 12.07 -2.36
CA ALA A 237 -22.48 11.45 -3.57
C ALA A 237 -23.85 10.80 -3.36
N PRO A 238 -24.82 10.94 -4.29
CA PRO A 238 -26.15 10.36 -4.13
C PRO A 238 -26.05 8.82 -4.08
N VAL A 239 -26.45 8.24 -2.98
CA VAL A 239 -26.28 6.80 -2.67
C VAL A 239 -27.25 5.95 -3.48
N SER A 240 -26.72 5.09 -4.34
CA SER A 240 -27.42 3.89 -4.79
C SER A 240 -27.04 2.77 -3.80
N TYR A 241 -27.92 2.47 -2.86
CA TYR A 241 -27.63 1.53 -1.76
C TYR A 241 -27.39 0.09 -2.26
N THR A 242 -26.16 -0.38 -2.15
CA THR A 242 -25.85 -1.81 -2.00
C THR A 242 -24.69 -1.95 -1.02
N HIS A 243 -24.99 -2.25 0.23
CA HIS A 243 -23.98 -2.49 1.26
C HIS A 243 -23.15 -3.75 0.94
N LEU A 244 -21.80 -3.64 0.97
CA LEU A 244 -20.96 -4.80 1.20
C LEU A 244 -21.21 -5.28 2.63
N THR A 245 -21.86 -6.41 2.80
CA THR A 245 -21.90 -7.07 4.10
C THR A 245 -20.58 -7.78 4.33
N LEU A 246 -19.80 -7.30 5.31
CA LEU A 246 -18.74 -8.12 5.89
C LEU A 246 -19.40 -9.44 6.35
N PRO A 247 -18.77 -10.60 6.11
CA PRO A 247 -19.27 -11.84 6.65
C PRO A 247 -19.34 -11.70 8.18
N THR A 248 -20.55 -11.66 8.71
CA THR A 248 -20.84 -11.48 10.14
C THR A 248 -20.42 -12.70 10.92
N LYS A 249 -19.14 -12.76 11.30
CA LYS A 249 -18.62 -13.58 12.40
C LYS A 249 -17.43 -12.90 13.06
N ALA A 250 -17.58 -11.69 13.54
CA ALA A 250 -16.64 -11.10 14.46
C ALA A 250 -17.34 -10.90 15.81
N ARG A 251 -17.30 -11.94 16.64
CA ARG A 251 -17.40 -11.72 18.09
C ARG A 251 -16.06 -11.13 18.50
N CYS A 252 -16.03 -9.86 18.84
CA CYS A 252 -14.95 -9.28 19.63
C CYS A 252 -14.69 -10.15 20.86
N ARG A 253 -13.72 -11.02 20.80
CA ARG A 253 -13.09 -11.58 21.99
C ARG A 253 -11.94 -10.65 22.33
N SER A 254 -12.21 -9.68 23.19
CA SER A 254 -11.19 -9.01 23.98
C SER A 254 -10.40 -10.07 24.73
N ARG A 255 -9.19 -10.34 24.30
CA ARG A 255 -8.17 -10.99 25.13
C ARG A 255 -7.02 -10.00 25.27
N TRP A 256 -6.87 -9.54 26.50
CA TRP A 256 -5.71 -8.86 27.03
C TRP A 256 -4.51 -9.83 27.08
#